data_8bb423088c490ed283d67b3553cdb16e
#
_entry.id   8bb423088c490ed283d67b3553cdb16e
#
_cell.length_a   1.000
_cell.length_b   1.000
_cell.length_c   1.000
_cell.angle_alpha   90.00
_cell.angle_beta   90.00
_cell.angle_gamma   90.00
#
_symmetry.space_group_name_H-M   'P 1'
#
loop_
_entity.id
_entity.type
_entity.pdbx_description
1 polymer ?
#
loop_
_entity_poly.entity_id
_entity_poly.type
_entity_poly.pdbx_seq_one_letter_code
_entity_poly.pdbx_strand_id
1 'polypeptide(L)'
;MNKVDAPRTPMKRVKQSQPRYSSGVCLTRGKVETFGFIDETHELMRGGGLLLVTEGREGKPNAMTIGWGLVGTMWRQPMFVVAIRLSRHTFRLLEESKRFIICLPARGMEEALEVCGTRSGRDMDKFKELGLTARRGIEVDAPYIDECPVHYECEVVYQTELKPGQLNKTLEADAYPTDNYHVMYFGHIKGVYAEENAASKFKG
;
A
#
# COMPACT_ATOMS: atom_id res chain seq x y z
N MET A 1 31.25 -35.44 -32.50
CA MET A 1 30.03 -35.93 -31.81
C MET A 1 29.13 -34.73 -31.56
N ASN A 2 28.11 -34.60 -32.43
CA ASN A 2 27.18 -33.47 -32.40
C ASN A 2 26.13 -33.65 -31.31
N LYS A 3 25.98 -32.65 -30.43
CA LYS A 3 24.84 -32.58 -29.52
C LYS A 3 23.67 -31.96 -30.26
N VAL A 4 22.61 -32.74 -30.40
CA VAL A 4 21.33 -32.34 -30.97
C VAL A 4 20.54 -31.56 -29.93
N ASP A 5 20.23 -30.28 -30.21
CA ASP A 5 19.34 -29.46 -29.41
C ASP A 5 17.89 -29.95 -29.55
N ALA A 6 17.26 -30.22 -28.40
CA ALA A 6 15.83 -30.56 -28.32
C ALA A 6 14.97 -29.31 -28.52
N PRO A 7 13.84 -29.35 -29.23
CA PRO A 7 12.98 -28.21 -29.46
C PRO A 7 12.25 -27.76 -28.17
N ARG A 8 12.36 -26.47 -27.85
CA ARG A 8 11.62 -25.83 -26.73
C ARG A 8 10.14 -25.70 -27.09
N THR A 9 9.29 -26.35 -26.34
CA THR A 9 7.83 -26.23 -26.44
C THR A 9 7.41 -24.79 -26.07
N PRO A 10 6.59 -24.09 -26.87
CA PRO A 10 6.15 -22.73 -26.54
C PRO A 10 5.21 -22.75 -25.33
N MET A 11 5.53 -21.98 -24.29
CA MET A 11 4.65 -21.73 -23.15
C MET A 11 3.35 -21.08 -23.63
N LYS A 12 2.21 -21.74 -23.38
CA LYS A 12 0.88 -21.16 -23.58
C LYS A 12 0.74 -19.94 -22.68
N ARG A 13 0.53 -18.75 -23.27
CA ARG A 13 0.13 -17.53 -22.56
C ARG A 13 -1.20 -17.82 -21.86
N VAL A 14 -1.18 -17.89 -20.54
CA VAL A 14 -2.40 -17.85 -19.71
C VAL A 14 -3.00 -16.46 -19.90
N LYS A 15 -4.21 -16.39 -20.46
CA LYS A 15 -4.99 -15.16 -20.52
C LYS A 15 -5.30 -14.74 -19.08
N GLN A 16 -4.60 -13.73 -18.57
CA GLN A 16 -4.98 -13.05 -17.33
C GLN A 16 -6.34 -12.40 -17.57
N SER A 17 -7.35 -12.85 -16.84
CA SER A 17 -8.64 -12.14 -16.74
C SER A 17 -8.37 -10.84 -15.99
N GLN A 18 -8.47 -9.71 -16.68
CA GLN A 18 -8.36 -8.40 -16.05
C GLN A 18 -9.50 -8.24 -15.04
N PRO A 19 -9.23 -7.83 -13.78
CA PRO A 19 -10.27 -7.47 -12.84
C PRO A 19 -11.06 -6.28 -13.42
N ARG A 20 -12.39 -6.29 -13.26
CA ARG A 20 -13.25 -5.23 -13.77
C ARG A 20 -13.13 -4.01 -12.86
N TYR A 21 -12.26 -3.07 -13.21
CA TYR A 21 -12.24 -1.75 -12.59
C TYR A 21 -13.43 -0.94 -13.11
N SER A 22 -14.09 -0.15 -12.23
CA SER A 22 -15.27 0.60 -12.60
C SER A 22 -14.95 1.72 -13.60
N SER A 23 -15.79 1.90 -14.61
CA SER A 23 -15.73 2.97 -15.62
C SER A 23 -16.36 4.30 -15.17
N GLY A 24 -16.40 4.58 -13.84
CA GLY A 24 -16.91 5.84 -13.29
C GLY A 24 -16.05 7.06 -13.68
N VAL A 25 -16.59 8.26 -13.49
CA VAL A 25 -15.89 9.52 -13.74
C VAL A 25 -14.58 9.53 -12.96
N CYS A 26 -13.46 9.48 -13.67
CA CYS A 26 -12.14 9.62 -13.07
C CYS A 26 -11.98 11.09 -12.67
N LEU A 27 -11.87 11.36 -11.37
CA LEU A 27 -11.40 12.66 -10.91
C LEU A 27 -9.99 12.87 -11.48
N THR A 28 -9.77 13.96 -12.20
CA THR A 28 -8.46 14.26 -12.79
C THR A 28 -7.44 14.44 -11.67
N ARG A 29 -6.46 13.55 -11.62
CA ARG A 29 -5.33 13.61 -10.68
C ARG A 29 -4.10 14.06 -11.43
N GLY A 30 -3.43 15.09 -10.91
CA GLY A 30 -2.14 15.55 -11.39
C GLY A 30 -0.99 14.93 -10.59
N LYS A 31 0.16 14.71 -11.25
CA LYS A 31 1.42 14.43 -10.55
C LYS A 31 1.83 15.67 -9.77
N VAL A 32 2.19 15.48 -8.51
CA VAL A 32 2.61 16.56 -7.60
C VAL A 32 4.03 16.33 -7.10
N GLU A 33 4.61 17.33 -6.43
CA GLU A 33 5.89 17.19 -5.76
C GLU A 33 5.85 16.07 -4.72
N THR A 34 6.92 15.26 -4.69
CA THR A 34 6.98 14.02 -3.89
C THR A 34 6.70 14.24 -2.40
N PHE A 35 7.13 15.36 -1.85
CA PHE A 35 6.94 15.71 -0.44
C PHE A 35 5.88 16.83 -0.25
N GLY A 36 5.09 17.14 -1.29
CA GLY A 36 4.09 18.22 -1.25
C GLY A 36 2.94 18.01 -0.25
N PHE A 37 2.72 16.77 0.21
CA PHE A 37 1.71 16.40 1.21
C PHE A 37 2.32 15.71 2.43
N ILE A 38 3.58 16.04 2.77
CA ILE A 38 4.29 15.36 3.87
C ILE A 38 3.67 15.69 5.23
N ASP A 39 3.23 16.91 5.44
CA ASP A 39 2.61 17.34 6.70
C ASP A 39 1.27 16.63 6.92
N GLU A 40 0.39 16.62 5.92
CA GLU A 40 -0.88 15.89 5.97
C GLU A 40 -0.65 14.38 6.16
N THR A 41 0.38 13.82 5.51
CA THR A 41 0.74 12.41 5.68
C THR A 41 1.11 12.09 7.12
N HIS A 42 1.92 12.93 7.77
CA HIS A 42 2.31 12.75 9.16
C HIS A 42 1.16 12.97 10.14
N GLU A 43 0.34 13.99 9.93
CA GLU A 43 -0.83 14.27 10.76
C GLU A 43 -1.83 13.11 10.72
N LEU A 44 -2.18 12.64 9.52
CA LEU A 44 -3.08 11.51 9.34
C LEU A 44 -2.51 10.22 9.95
N MET A 45 -1.21 9.94 9.75
CA MET A 45 -0.57 8.75 10.29
C MET A 45 -0.59 8.71 11.82
N ARG A 46 -0.45 9.87 12.49
CA ARG A 46 -0.53 10.01 13.95
C ARG A 46 -1.96 10.01 14.48
N GLY A 47 -2.92 10.45 13.70
CA GLY A 47 -4.33 10.57 14.07
C GLY A 47 -5.11 9.26 13.88
N GLY A 48 -5.57 9.01 12.68
CA GLY A 48 -6.41 7.84 12.35
C GLY A 48 -5.69 6.77 11.53
N GLY A 49 -4.61 7.14 10.88
CA GLY A 49 -3.83 6.28 9.98
C GLY A 49 -4.00 6.60 8.50
N LEU A 50 -3.28 5.87 7.69
CA LEU A 50 -3.33 5.90 6.22
C LEU A 50 -3.84 4.56 5.71
N LEU A 51 -4.31 4.52 4.47
CA LEU A 51 -4.74 3.28 3.82
C LEU A 51 -3.62 2.76 2.90
N LEU A 52 -3.02 1.63 3.26
CA LEU A 52 -2.12 0.89 2.38
C LEU A 52 -2.93 -0.04 1.51
N VAL A 53 -2.80 0.09 0.21
CA VAL A 53 -3.51 -0.72 -0.79
C VAL A 53 -2.50 -1.53 -1.59
N THR A 54 -2.78 -2.81 -1.75
CA THR A 54 -2.00 -3.75 -2.57
C THR A 54 -2.90 -4.87 -3.07
N GLU A 55 -2.37 -5.72 -3.91
CA GLU A 55 -3.03 -6.95 -4.36
C GLU A 55 -2.03 -8.09 -4.43
N GLY A 56 -2.51 -9.33 -4.39
CA GLY A 56 -1.71 -10.51 -4.67
C GLY A 56 -1.81 -10.92 -6.14
N ARG A 57 -1.32 -12.12 -6.44
CA ARG A 57 -1.33 -12.70 -7.81
C ARG A 57 -2.73 -12.85 -8.41
N GLU A 58 -3.74 -12.93 -7.58
CA GLU A 58 -5.15 -13.03 -8.02
C GLU A 58 -5.72 -11.70 -8.52
N GLY A 59 -4.99 -10.59 -8.35
CA GLY A 59 -5.41 -9.26 -8.78
C GLY A 59 -6.59 -8.68 -7.97
N LYS A 60 -6.89 -9.26 -6.78
CA LYS A 60 -7.93 -8.74 -5.90
C LYS A 60 -7.35 -7.65 -5.00
N PRO A 61 -7.87 -6.41 -5.05
CA PRO A 61 -7.38 -5.32 -4.21
C PRO A 61 -7.69 -5.59 -2.73
N ASN A 62 -6.75 -5.22 -1.87
CA ASN A 62 -6.92 -5.25 -0.42
C ASN A 62 -6.37 -3.98 0.20
N ALA A 63 -7.09 -3.42 1.15
CA ALA A 63 -6.67 -2.26 1.93
C ALA A 63 -6.42 -2.64 3.38
N MET A 64 -5.42 -2.00 4.00
CA MET A 64 -5.22 -2.04 5.45
C MET A 64 -4.83 -0.66 5.97
N THR A 65 -5.28 -0.34 7.18
CA THR A 65 -4.88 0.87 7.88
C THR A 65 -3.48 0.70 8.46
N ILE A 66 -2.63 1.67 8.24
CA ILE A 66 -1.30 1.78 8.83
C ILE A 66 -1.18 3.07 9.65
N GLY A 67 -0.60 2.97 10.84
CA GLY A 67 -0.26 4.14 11.68
C GLY A 67 1.25 4.26 11.93
N TRP A 68 2.04 3.32 11.42
CA TRP A 68 3.49 3.28 11.62
C TRP A 68 4.21 3.27 10.27
N GLY A 69 5.04 4.28 10.08
CA GLY A 69 5.79 4.43 8.85
C GLY A 69 6.69 5.66 8.90
N LEU A 70 7.49 5.83 7.85
CA LEU A 70 8.38 6.96 7.67
C LEU A 70 8.32 7.42 6.21
N VAL A 71 8.32 8.72 6.00
CA VAL A 71 8.49 9.33 4.67
C VAL A 71 9.76 10.15 4.68
N GLY A 72 10.61 9.97 3.68
CA GLY A 72 11.88 10.69 3.64
C GLY A 72 12.77 10.26 2.49
N THR A 73 14.07 10.48 2.64
CA THR A 73 15.07 10.17 1.61
C THR A 73 16.06 9.13 2.13
N MET A 74 16.21 8.03 1.39
CA MET A 74 17.25 7.03 1.61
C MET A 74 17.83 6.58 0.26
N TRP A 75 19.13 6.29 0.20
CA TRP A 75 19.84 5.96 -1.05
C TRP A 75 19.65 7.02 -2.16
N ARG A 76 19.52 8.29 -1.77
CA ARG A 76 19.20 9.44 -2.66
C ARG A 76 17.87 9.31 -3.42
N GLN A 77 16.96 8.47 -2.91
CA GLN A 77 15.64 8.25 -3.47
C GLN A 77 14.56 8.60 -2.44
N PRO A 78 13.41 9.10 -2.87
CA PRO A 78 12.27 9.29 -1.99
C PRO A 78 11.69 7.94 -1.58
N MET A 79 11.47 7.75 -0.28
CA MET A 79 11.01 6.50 0.31
C MET A 79 9.77 6.68 1.16
N PHE A 80 8.87 5.73 1.05
CA PHE A 80 7.82 5.48 2.04
C PHE A 80 8.10 4.14 2.71
N VAL A 81 8.45 4.17 3.99
CA VAL A 81 8.69 2.96 4.77
C VAL A 81 7.44 2.63 5.56
N VAL A 82 6.97 1.39 5.47
CA VAL A 82 5.77 0.91 6.16
C VAL A 82 6.08 -0.30 7.02
N ALA A 83 5.44 -0.38 8.20
CA ALA A 83 5.58 -1.48 9.14
C ALA A 83 4.37 -2.40 9.07
N ILE A 84 4.55 -3.66 8.67
CA ILE A 84 3.49 -4.65 8.48
C ILE A 84 3.75 -5.87 9.36
N ARG A 85 2.81 -6.22 10.25
CA ARG A 85 2.92 -7.44 11.08
C ARG A 85 2.77 -8.69 10.21
N LEU A 86 3.54 -9.74 10.52
CA LEU A 86 3.48 -11.04 9.83
C LEU A 86 2.08 -11.65 9.82
N SER A 87 1.28 -11.39 10.85
CA SER A 87 -0.10 -11.88 10.97
C SER A 87 -1.09 -11.23 10.00
N ARG A 88 -0.76 -10.07 9.43
CA ARG A 88 -1.67 -9.35 8.52
C ARG A 88 -1.78 -10.03 7.16
N HIS A 89 -2.98 -10.03 6.59
CA HIS A 89 -3.20 -10.51 5.22
C HIS A 89 -2.34 -9.79 4.19
N THR A 90 -2.18 -8.49 4.36
CA THR A 90 -1.36 -7.61 3.52
C THR A 90 0.11 -8.04 3.43
N PHE A 91 0.66 -8.65 4.51
CA PHE A 91 2.02 -9.21 4.47
C PHE A 91 2.18 -10.19 3.31
N ARG A 92 1.31 -11.21 3.21
CA ARG A 92 1.34 -12.19 2.12
C ARG A 92 1.23 -11.53 0.74
N LEU A 93 0.31 -10.57 0.61
CA LEU A 93 0.09 -9.88 -0.67
C LEU A 93 1.31 -9.06 -1.10
N LEU A 94 1.99 -8.40 -0.15
CA LEU A 94 3.23 -7.66 -0.42
C LEU A 94 4.40 -8.58 -0.78
N GLU A 95 4.48 -9.78 -0.19
CA GLU A 95 5.48 -10.78 -0.60
C GLU A 95 5.30 -11.22 -2.05
N GLU A 96 4.05 -11.26 -2.53
CA GLU A 96 3.72 -11.66 -3.89
C GLU A 96 3.91 -10.53 -4.92
N SER A 97 3.49 -9.29 -4.58
CA SER A 97 3.44 -8.17 -5.54
C SER A 97 4.66 -7.27 -5.49
N LYS A 98 5.27 -7.08 -4.30
CA LYS A 98 6.33 -6.10 -4.03
C LYS A 98 5.96 -4.66 -4.43
N ARG A 99 4.66 -4.36 -4.45
CA ARG A 99 4.10 -3.06 -4.84
C ARG A 99 2.95 -2.68 -3.91
N PHE A 100 2.87 -1.40 -3.57
CA PHE A 100 1.76 -0.88 -2.78
C PHE A 100 1.52 0.60 -3.10
N ILE A 101 0.30 1.04 -2.80
CA ILE A 101 -0.06 2.44 -2.86
C ILE A 101 -0.51 2.89 -1.47
N ILE A 102 0.00 4.04 -1.02
CA ILE A 102 -0.48 4.70 0.20
C ILE A 102 -1.48 5.76 -0.19
N CYS A 103 -2.70 5.59 0.27
CA CYS A 103 -3.79 6.54 0.04
C CYS A 103 -4.03 7.36 1.31
N LEU A 104 -4.08 8.68 1.17
CA LEU A 104 -4.43 9.60 2.23
C LEU A 104 -5.96 9.71 2.29
N PRO A 105 -6.61 9.25 3.39
CA PRO A 105 -8.05 9.29 3.49
C PRO A 105 -8.55 10.74 3.60
N ALA A 106 -9.64 11.05 2.92
CA ALA A 106 -10.39 12.28 3.14
C ALA A 106 -11.13 12.24 4.49
N ARG A 107 -11.59 13.38 4.95
CA ARG A 107 -12.54 13.46 6.07
C ARG A 107 -13.81 12.67 5.72
N GLY A 108 -14.39 12.00 6.73
CA GLY A 108 -15.56 11.14 6.55
C GLY A 108 -15.21 9.70 6.15
N MET A 109 -13.92 9.33 6.10
CA MET A 109 -13.46 7.97 5.83
C MET A 109 -13.06 7.20 7.11
N GLU A 110 -13.52 7.64 8.29
CA GLU A 110 -13.19 7.06 9.60
C GLU A 110 -13.63 5.59 9.69
N GLU A 111 -14.81 5.26 9.17
CA GLU A 111 -15.30 3.87 9.09
C GLU A 111 -14.39 3.00 8.22
N ALA A 112 -13.94 3.52 7.08
CA ALA A 112 -13.01 2.80 6.21
C ALA A 112 -11.67 2.55 6.90
N LEU A 113 -11.14 3.52 7.65
CA LEU A 113 -9.94 3.36 8.46
C LEU A 113 -10.11 2.30 9.54
N GLU A 114 -11.23 2.33 10.28
CA GLU A 114 -11.51 1.36 11.34
C GLU A 114 -11.62 -0.07 10.78
N VAL A 115 -12.47 -0.28 9.78
CA VAL A 115 -12.69 -1.61 9.18
C VAL A 115 -11.41 -2.13 8.52
N CYS A 116 -10.67 -1.29 7.78
CA CYS A 116 -9.41 -1.68 7.17
C CYS A 116 -8.32 -2.01 8.21
N GLY A 117 -8.37 -1.39 9.39
CA GLY A 117 -7.45 -1.63 10.49
C GLY A 117 -7.76 -2.89 11.31
N THR A 118 -9.05 -3.21 11.51
CA THR A 118 -9.51 -4.25 12.43
C THR A 118 -9.92 -5.56 11.76
N ARG A 119 -10.48 -5.50 10.53
CA ARG A 119 -10.94 -6.68 9.80
C ARG A 119 -9.89 -7.23 8.83
N SER A 120 -9.94 -8.53 8.58
CA SER A 120 -9.03 -9.18 7.64
C SER A 120 -9.63 -9.27 6.23
N GLY A 121 -8.81 -8.96 5.20
CA GLY A 121 -9.19 -9.21 3.81
C GLY A 121 -9.28 -10.69 3.41
N ARG A 122 -8.93 -11.62 4.33
CA ARG A 122 -9.20 -13.06 4.17
C ARG A 122 -10.67 -13.38 4.36
N ASP A 123 -11.36 -12.61 5.22
CA ASP A 123 -12.69 -12.92 5.71
C ASP A 123 -13.76 -12.06 5.02
N MET A 124 -13.37 -10.92 4.42
CA MET A 124 -14.29 -10.00 3.78
C MET A 124 -13.66 -9.27 2.60
N ASP A 125 -14.50 -8.84 1.67
CA ASP A 125 -14.12 -7.93 0.60
C ASP A 125 -14.36 -6.48 1.05
N LYS A 126 -13.29 -5.83 1.54
CA LYS A 126 -13.38 -4.49 2.11
C LYS A 126 -13.82 -3.43 1.10
N PHE A 127 -13.41 -3.57 -0.17
CA PHE A 127 -13.83 -2.63 -1.22
C PHE A 127 -15.33 -2.71 -1.45
N LYS A 128 -15.86 -3.92 -1.54
CA LYS A 128 -17.30 -4.14 -1.73
C LYS A 128 -18.10 -3.68 -0.51
N GLU A 129 -17.70 -4.08 0.69
CA GLU A 129 -18.47 -3.81 1.92
C GLU A 129 -18.48 -2.32 2.28
N LEU A 130 -17.40 -1.59 1.97
CA LEU A 130 -17.27 -0.16 2.25
C LEU A 130 -17.63 0.73 1.05
N GLY A 131 -18.02 0.14 -0.08
CA GLY A 131 -18.32 0.90 -1.29
C GLY A 131 -17.12 1.64 -1.90
N LEU A 132 -15.89 1.16 -1.62
CA LEU A 132 -14.67 1.78 -2.13
C LEU A 132 -14.42 1.41 -3.59
N THR A 133 -13.96 2.39 -4.36
CA THR A 133 -13.62 2.24 -5.77
C THR A 133 -12.13 1.99 -5.96
N ALA A 134 -11.77 0.82 -6.48
CA ALA A 134 -10.39 0.53 -6.85
C ALA A 134 -10.06 1.09 -8.23
N ARG A 135 -8.92 1.80 -8.35
CA ARG A 135 -8.32 2.27 -9.60
C ARG A 135 -6.89 1.78 -9.71
N ARG A 136 -6.33 1.78 -10.91
CA ARG A 136 -4.91 1.44 -11.15
C ARG A 136 -4.02 2.65 -11.00
N GLY A 137 -2.86 2.45 -10.36
CA GLY A 137 -1.78 3.42 -10.33
C GLY A 137 -1.23 3.71 -11.74
N ILE A 138 -0.54 4.82 -11.86
CA ILE A 138 0.00 5.36 -13.13
C ILE A 138 1.42 4.87 -13.36
N GLU A 139 2.28 4.96 -12.34
CA GLU A 139 3.69 4.53 -12.41
C GLU A 139 3.86 3.10 -11.86
N VAL A 140 3.02 2.70 -10.92
CA VAL A 140 3.10 1.41 -10.25
C VAL A 140 1.83 0.62 -10.53
N ASP A 141 1.97 -0.57 -11.11
CA ASP A 141 0.84 -1.46 -11.38
C ASP A 141 0.31 -2.09 -10.08
N ALA A 142 -0.35 -1.26 -9.26
CA ALA A 142 -1.01 -1.60 -8.01
C ALA A 142 -2.31 -0.80 -7.87
N PRO A 143 -3.30 -1.28 -7.12
CA PRO A 143 -4.56 -0.56 -6.92
C PRO A 143 -4.43 0.60 -5.93
N TYR A 144 -5.22 1.68 -6.15
CA TYR A 144 -5.47 2.73 -5.16
C TYR A 144 -6.98 2.92 -4.93
N ILE A 145 -7.34 3.66 -3.87
CA ILE A 145 -8.72 4.02 -3.52
C ILE A 145 -9.06 5.37 -4.13
N ASP A 146 -10.06 5.42 -5.01
CA ASP A 146 -10.46 6.63 -5.76
C ASP A 146 -11.00 7.74 -4.85
N GLU A 147 -11.62 7.40 -3.72
CA GLU A 147 -12.15 8.32 -2.72
C GLU A 147 -11.07 9.04 -1.91
N CYS A 148 -9.82 8.59 -1.97
CA CYS A 148 -8.69 9.24 -1.30
C CYS A 148 -8.10 10.32 -2.19
N PRO A 149 -8.04 11.59 -1.77
CA PRO A 149 -7.62 12.71 -2.64
C PRO A 149 -6.16 12.70 -3.04
N VAL A 150 -5.30 12.01 -2.30
CA VAL A 150 -3.85 11.89 -2.56
C VAL A 150 -3.42 10.44 -2.44
N HIS A 151 -2.52 10.00 -3.31
CA HIS A 151 -1.87 8.72 -3.17
C HIS A 151 -0.39 8.73 -3.59
N TYR A 152 0.41 7.88 -2.90
CA TYR A 152 1.82 7.63 -3.16
C TYR A 152 1.96 6.25 -3.79
N GLU A 153 2.56 6.15 -4.95
CA GLU A 153 2.81 4.91 -5.66
C GLU A 153 4.22 4.37 -5.35
N CYS A 154 4.30 3.19 -4.76
CA CYS A 154 5.52 2.66 -4.18
C CYS A 154 5.89 1.27 -4.71
N GLU A 155 7.17 1.08 -5.03
CA GLU A 155 7.78 -0.21 -5.36
C GLU A 155 8.73 -0.63 -4.25
N VAL A 156 8.58 -1.83 -3.69
CA VAL A 156 9.45 -2.32 -2.62
C VAL A 156 10.84 -2.58 -3.15
N VAL A 157 11.83 -1.89 -2.59
CA VAL A 157 13.24 -2.03 -2.96
C VAL A 157 14.06 -2.74 -1.89
N TYR A 158 13.59 -2.74 -0.63
CA TYR A 158 14.22 -3.44 0.48
C TYR A 158 13.19 -3.80 1.54
N GLN A 159 13.44 -4.87 2.27
CA GLN A 159 12.64 -5.25 3.45
C GLN A 159 13.53 -5.84 4.53
N THR A 160 13.14 -5.64 5.79
CA THR A 160 13.81 -6.23 6.94
C THR A 160 12.84 -6.50 8.06
N GLU A 161 13.05 -7.55 8.82
CA GLU A 161 12.27 -7.85 10.02
C GLU A 161 12.84 -7.11 11.23
N LEU A 162 11.96 -6.60 12.08
CA LEU A 162 12.33 -6.19 13.42
C LEU A 162 12.51 -7.45 14.27
N LYS A 163 13.67 -7.56 14.94
CA LYS A 163 14.02 -8.76 15.71
C LYS A 163 13.91 -8.49 17.21
N PRO A 164 13.50 -9.51 18.00
CA PRO A 164 13.52 -9.43 19.46
C PRO A 164 14.87 -8.99 20.01
N GLY A 165 14.84 -8.17 21.06
CA GLY A 165 16.05 -7.72 21.75
C GLY A 165 16.90 -6.67 21.03
N GLN A 166 16.45 -6.16 19.88
CA GLN A 166 17.12 -5.08 19.15
C GLN A 166 16.50 -3.70 19.41
N LEU A 167 15.33 -3.65 20.02
CA LEU A 167 14.68 -2.42 20.44
C LEU A 167 15.07 -2.05 21.88
N ASN A 168 14.83 -0.79 22.25
CA ASN A 168 14.81 -0.42 23.64
C ASN A 168 13.77 -1.26 24.41
N LYS A 169 14.12 -1.81 25.56
CA LYS A 169 13.30 -2.76 26.33
C LYS A 169 11.91 -2.23 26.66
N THR A 170 11.79 -0.96 27.02
CA THR A 170 10.50 -0.33 27.34
C THR A 170 9.62 -0.24 26.11
N LEU A 171 10.19 0.22 24.99
CA LEU A 171 9.49 0.31 23.71
C LEU A 171 9.09 -1.08 23.19
N GLU A 172 9.95 -2.08 23.36
CA GLU A 172 9.67 -3.44 22.92
C GLU A 172 8.52 -4.05 23.69
N ALA A 173 8.52 -3.91 25.02
CA ALA A 173 7.45 -4.40 25.90
C ALA A 173 6.09 -3.76 25.59
N ASP A 174 6.07 -2.47 25.26
CA ASP A 174 4.86 -1.72 24.92
C ASP A 174 4.34 -2.09 23.52
N ALA A 175 5.23 -2.08 22.51
CA ALA A 175 4.85 -2.27 21.12
C ALA A 175 4.63 -3.74 20.72
N TYR A 176 5.30 -4.69 21.39
CA TYR A 176 5.33 -6.11 21.01
C TYR A 176 5.07 -7.08 22.18
N PRO A 177 3.99 -6.89 22.96
CA PRO A 177 3.70 -7.74 24.14
C PRO A 177 3.41 -9.21 23.78
N THR A 178 3.18 -9.51 22.50
CA THR A 178 2.86 -10.86 21.98
C THR A 178 3.82 -11.34 20.90
N ASP A 179 5.03 -10.80 20.85
CA ASP A 179 6.08 -11.16 19.88
C ASP A 179 5.66 -11.09 18.39
N ASN A 180 4.58 -10.37 18.08
CA ASN A 180 4.09 -10.18 16.71
C ASN A 180 4.79 -8.98 16.05
N TYR A 181 6.07 -9.16 15.73
CA TYR A 181 6.94 -8.13 15.17
C TYR A 181 6.52 -7.72 13.76
N HIS A 182 6.99 -6.55 13.34
CA HIS A 182 6.76 -6.02 12.00
C HIS A 182 7.91 -6.37 11.06
N VAL A 183 7.57 -6.52 9.79
CA VAL A 183 8.47 -6.37 8.67
C VAL A 183 8.39 -4.93 8.19
N MET A 184 9.54 -4.29 8.04
CA MET A 184 9.68 -2.95 7.48
C MET A 184 9.87 -3.07 5.96
N TYR A 185 8.95 -2.52 5.19
CA TYR A 185 9.04 -2.46 3.73
C TYR A 185 9.44 -1.06 3.30
N PHE A 186 10.55 -0.97 2.58
CA PHE A 186 11.06 0.28 2.02
C PHE A 186 10.54 0.40 0.58
N GLY A 187 9.53 1.24 0.39
CA GLY A 187 8.95 1.52 -0.91
C GLY A 187 9.59 2.76 -1.54
N HIS A 188 10.23 2.60 -2.70
CA HIS A 188 10.64 3.72 -3.52
C HIS A 188 9.39 4.41 -4.08
N ILE A 189 9.20 5.69 -3.77
CA ILE A 189 8.08 6.49 -4.28
C ILE A 189 8.35 6.82 -5.75
N LYS A 190 7.56 6.23 -6.66
CA LYS A 190 7.66 6.43 -8.11
C LYS A 190 6.88 7.67 -8.57
N GLY A 191 5.84 7.99 -7.85
CA GLY A 191 5.00 9.15 -8.10
C GLY A 191 4.06 9.43 -6.95
N VAL A 192 3.65 10.70 -6.84
CA VAL A 192 2.59 11.15 -5.95
C VAL A 192 1.56 11.86 -6.81
N TYR A 193 0.31 11.49 -6.61
CA TYR A 193 -0.81 12.03 -7.40
C TYR A 193 -1.88 12.58 -6.47
N ALA A 194 -2.40 13.75 -6.83
CA ALA A 194 -3.41 14.44 -6.05
C ALA A 194 -4.53 15.00 -6.94
N GLU A 195 -5.71 15.07 -6.37
CA GLU A 195 -6.81 15.86 -6.95
C GLU A 195 -6.49 17.35 -6.85
N GLU A 196 -7.04 18.15 -7.74
CA GLU A 196 -6.80 19.60 -7.81
C GLU A 196 -7.04 20.31 -6.46
N ASN A 197 -8.06 19.90 -5.70
CA ASN A 197 -8.43 20.48 -4.41
C ASN A 197 -8.09 19.58 -3.21
N ALA A 198 -7.10 18.69 -3.33
CA ALA A 198 -6.79 17.67 -2.32
C ALA A 198 -6.56 18.27 -0.92
N ALA A 199 -5.80 19.38 -0.82
CA ALA A 199 -5.47 20.00 0.47
C ALA A 199 -6.72 20.46 1.25
N SER A 200 -7.80 20.83 0.60
CA SER A 200 -9.05 21.25 1.25
C SER A 200 -9.81 20.09 1.90
N LYS A 201 -9.55 18.86 1.46
CA LYS A 201 -10.22 17.65 1.97
C LYS A 201 -9.65 17.12 3.29
N PHE A 202 -8.52 17.66 3.74
CA PHE A 202 -7.88 17.32 5.02
C PHE A 202 -8.15 18.38 6.10
N LYS A 203 -8.41 19.63 5.70
CA LYS A 203 -8.64 20.75 6.62
C LYS A 203 -10.07 20.72 7.16
N GLY A 204 -10.22 20.99 8.45
CA GLY A 204 -11.48 21.13 9.12
C GLY A 204 -11.47 22.28 10.09
#